data_495f2971f6f8d566b5961b4e2d0a5d4f
#
_entry.id   495f2971f6f8d566b5961b4e2d0a5d4f
#
_cell.length_a   1.000
_cell.length_b   1.000
_cell.length_c   1.000
_cell.angle_alpha   90.00
_cell.angle_beta   90.00
_cell.angle_gamma   90.00
#
_symmetry.space_group_name_H-M   'P 1'
#
loop_
_entity.id
_entity.type
_entity.pdbx_description
1 polymer ?
#
loop_
_entity_poly.entity_id
_entity_poly.type
_entity_poly.pdbx_seq_one_letter_code
_entity_poly.pdbx_strand_id
1 'polypeptide(L)'
;NSVKAPEAILPIPEAKQVEWQKMETYAFVHFGLNTFNDREWGYGDSDPKTFNPTRLDCEQWVQTFVKSGMKGVILTAKHHDGFCLWPTQLTEYCIRNTPYKDGKGDIIRELSDACKKYGIKFAVYLSPWDRHQANYGSPEYVEYFYKQLNELLTNYGDVFEIWFDGANGGDGWYGGAKDSRTIDRKTYYDYPRAYKLIDELQPQAVIFSDGGPGCRWVGNENGFAGATNWSFLRAGEVYPGYPKYRELQYGHADGNQWVAAECDVSIRPGWFYHLEEDDRVKTADALTDLYYRSVGHNATLLLNFPVDRDGLIHPTDSANAVNFHQNVQKQLAHNLLAGLSPKASDERGKTFSAKAVTDGEYDTYWATNDGVNSATIEFDLPQTEKINRMMLQEYIPLGQRVKSFVVEYNQEGEWLPVKLNEETTTIGYKRLLRFETVTTDKIRVRFTDSRACLCINNIEAYYAGETSDTYTAKAEELKSYPFTLIGVDAEEAQKCMDKNNQTTCFINRNTLLIDLGEE
;
A
#
# COMPACT_ATOMS: atom_id res chain seq x y z
N ASN A 1 18.62 20.83 -34.27
CA ASN A 1 18.23 19.41 -34.15
C ASN A 1 17.84 19.14 -32.72
N SER A 2 16.54 18.86 -32.45
CA SER A 2 16.08 18.42 -31.14
C SER A 2 16.63 17.03 -30.84
N VAL A 3 17.19 16.84 -29.66
CA VAL A 3 17.66 15.54 -29.21
C VAL A 3 16.45 14.64 -28.98
N LYS A 4 16.52 13.38 -29.45
CA LYS A 4 15.46 12.39 -29.27
C LYS A 4 15.34 12.01 -27.79
N ALA A 5 14.12 11.99 -27.29
CA ALA A 5 13.84 11.49 -25.94
C ALA A 5 14.22 10.00 -25.79
N PRO A 6 14.54 9.54 -24.58
CA PRO A 6 14.73 8.12 -24.31
C PRO A 6 13.52 7.29 -24.74
N GLU A 7 13.76 6.11 -25.26
CA GLU A 7 12.69 5.17 -25.53
C GLU A 7 12.19 4.54 -24.21
N ALA A 8 10.89 4.28 -24.14
CA ALA A 8 10.31 3.56 -23.02
C ALA A 8 10.91 2.14 -22.97
N ILE A 9 11.13 1.64 -21.76
CA ILE A 9 11.53 0.24 -21.54
C ILE A 9 10.40 -0.50 -20.81
N LEU A 10 9.86 -1.53 -21.48
CA LEU A 10 8.74 -2.30 -20.94
C LEU A 10 9.13 -3.13 -19.70
N PRO A 11 8.20 -3.36 -18.77
CA PRO A 11 6.82 -2.84 -18.76
C PRO A 11 6.75 -1.37 -18.36
N ILE A 12 5.72 -0.67 -18.84
CA ILE A 12 5.43 0.72 -18.46
C ILE A 12 4.04 0.82 -17.83
N PRO A 13 3.81 1.82 -16.96
CA PRO A 13 2.50 2.04 -16.39
C PRO A 13 1.52 2.68 -17.39
N GLU A 14 0.23 2.40 -17.22
CA GLU A 14 -0.82 3.21 -17.80
C GLU A 14 -0.93 4.56 -17.08
N ALA A 15 -1.51 5.56 -17.73
CA ALA A 15 -1.69 6.89 -17.14
C ALA A 15 -2.45 6.84 -15.80
N LYS A 16 -3.49 6.01 -15.69
CA LYS A 16 -4.26 5.83 -14.45
C LYS A 16 -3.42 5.22 -13.32
N GLN A 17 -2.46 4.36 -13.63
CA GLN A 17 -1.55 3.79 -12.64
C GLN A 17 -0.56 4.83 -12.12
N VAL A 18 -0.09 5.74 -12.97
CA VAL A 18 0.76 6.87 -12.55
C VAL A 18 -0.01 7.81 -11.63
N GLU A 19 -1.23 8.21 -11.99
CA GLU A 19 -2.07 9.07 -11.17
C GLU A 19 -2.42 8.43 -9.82
N TRP A 20 -2.67 7.13 -9.80
CA TRP A 20 -2.86 6.37 -8.56
C TRP A 20 -1.60 6.39 -7.68
N GLN A 21 -0.42 6.14 -8.24
CA GLN A 21 0.84 6.17 -7.50
C GLN A 21 1.12 7.55 -6.89
N LYS A 22 0.80 8.63 -7.61
CA LYS A 22 0.94 10.01 -7.13
C LYS A 22 0.06 10.33 -5.91
N MET A 23 -0.97 9.56 -5.64
CA MET A 23 -1.78 9.72 -4.42
C MET A 23 -0.96 9.43 -3.17
N GLU A 24 -0.03 8.50 -3.23
CA GLU A 24 0.92 8.07 -2.18
C GLU A 24 0.24 7.48 -0.93
N THR A 25 -0.65 8.24 -0.28
CA THR A 25 -1.36 7.82 0.93
C THR A 25 -2.86 8.01 0.79
N TYR A 26 -3.61 6.99 1.17
CA TYR A 26 -5.08 7.04 1.20
C TYR A 26 -5.61 6.09 2.27
N ALA A 27 -6.84 6.35 2.70
CA ALA A 27 -7.44 5.67 3.82
C ALA A 27 -8.19 4.41 3.41
N PHE A 28 -8.24 3.45 4.31
CA PHE A 28 -9.15 2.32 4.30
C PHE A 28 -10.15 2.48 5.42
N VAL A 29 -11.38 2.04 5.23
CA VAL A 29 -12.37 1.94 6.31
C VAL A 29 -12.97 0.54 6.30
N HIS A 30 -12.74 -0.18 7.39
CA HIS A 30 -13.47 -1.40 7.72
C HIS A 30 -14.57 -1.02 8.70
N PHE A 31 -15.82 -1.16 8.26
CA PHE A 31 -17.01 -0.85 9.03
C PHE A 31 -18.17 -1.68 8.50
N GLY A 32 -18.94 -2.26 9.38
CA GLY A 32 -20.07 -3.09 8.98
C GLY A 32 -20.63 -3.86 10.17
N LEU A 33 -21.31 -4.96 9.87
CA LEU A 33 -21.94 -5.80 10.88
C LEU A 33 -20.91 -6.42 11.84
N ASN A 34 -19.68 -6.67 11.39
CA ASN A 34 -18.60 -7.16 12.25
C ASN A 34 -18.25 -6.18 13.38
N THR A 35 -18.36 -4.88 13.14
CA THR A 35 -18.15 -3.83 14.17
C THR A 35 -19.06 -4.02 15.38
N PHE A 36 -20.31 -4.37 15.15
CA PHE A 36 -21.35 -4.50 16.16
C PHE A 36 -21.40 -5.88 16.81
N ASN A 37 -20.64 -6.84 16.28
CA ASN A 37 -20.57 -8.22 16.77
C ASN A 37 -19.16 -8.62 17.24
N ASP A 38 -18.26 -7.64 17.35
CA ASP A 38 -16.88 -7.81 17.81
C ASP A 38 -16.13 -8.92 17.04
N ARG A 39 -16.25 -8.89 15.72
CA ARG A 39 -15.65 -9.88 14.81
C ARG A 39 -14.74 -9.24 13.79
N GLU A 40 -13.74 -10.02 13.34
CA GLU A 40 -12.89 -9.68 12.18
C GLU A 40 -13.44 -10.33 10.91
N TRP A 41 -13.60 -11.63 10.93
CA TRP A 41 -14.20 -12.42 9.86
C TRP A 41 -15.55 -12.94 10.33
N GLY A 42 -16.58 -12.14 10.17
CA GLY A 42 -17.94 -12.56 10.49
C GLY A 42 -18.33 -13.82 9.73
N TYR A 43 -19.06 -14.69 10.40
CA TYR A 43 -19.46 -16.00 9.88
C TYR A 43 -20.56 -15.93 8.80
N GLY A 44 -21.23 -14.78 8.70
CA GLY A 44 -22.36 -14.56 7.79
C GLY A 44 -23.73 -14.82 8.44
N ASP A 45 -23.76 -15.01 9.75
CA ASP A 45 -24.95 -15.34 10.54
C ASP A 45 -25.39 -14.25 11.52
N SER A 46 -24.67 -13.15 11.60
CA SER A 46 -25.01 -12.06 12.52
C SER A 46 -26.32 -11.38 12.13
N ASP A 47 -27.10 -10.97 13.15
CA ASP A 47 -28.40 -10.32 12.92
C ASP A 47 -28.18 -8.86 12.44
N PRO A 48 -28.73 -8.47 11.29
CA PRO A 48 -28.67 -7.10 10.81
C PRO A 48 -29.20 -6.05 11.80
N LYS A 49 -30.10 -6.43 12.69
CA LYS A 49 -30.64 -5.53 13.73
C LYS A 49 -29.58 -5.05 14.73
N THR A 50 -28.45 -5.73 14.81
CA THR A 50 -27.33 -5.30 15.66
C THR A 50 -26.55 -4.13 15.07
N PHE A 51 -26.67 -3.88 13.79
CA PHE A 51 -26.05 -2.74 13.11
C PHE A 51 -26.82 -1.45 13.45
N ASN A 52 -26.32 -0.70 14.41
CA ASN A 52 -27.05 0.48 14.91
C ASN A 52 -26.08 1.61 15.31
N PRO A 53 -25.34 2.22 14.37
CA PRO A 53 -24.56 3.40 14.70
C PRO A 53 -25.48 4.59 14.98
N THR A 54 -25.31 5.22 16.14
CA THR A 54 -26.19 6.29 16.59
C THR A 54 -25.71 7.70 16.26
N ARG A 55 -24.43 7.84 15.88
CA ARG A 55 -23.80 9.13 15.59
C ARG A 55 -22.96 9.09 14.31
N LEU A 56 -23.27 8.19 13.39
CA LEU A 56 -22.50 8.03 12.15
C LEU A 56 -22.41 9.36 11.40
N ASP A 57 -21.18 9.73 11.07
CA ASP A 57 -20.87 10.97 10.36
C ASP A 57 -19.69 10.76 9.39
N CYS A 58 -20.01 10.50 8.14
CA CYS A 58 -19.00 10.32 7.10
C CYS A 58 -18.18 11.61 6.83
N GLU A 59 -18.73 12.79 7.15
CA GLU A 59 -17.96 14.02 7.05
C GLU A 59 -16.85 14.08 8.11
N GLN A 60 -17.10 13.56 9.31
CA GLN A 60 -16.06 13.42 10.34
C GLN A 60 -14.94 12.48 9.87
N TRP A 61 -15.29 11.37 9.21
CA TRP A 61 -14.28 10.48 8.65
C TRP A 61 -13.42 11.22 7.63
N VAL A 62 -14.05 11.86 6.64
CA VAL A 62 -13.36 12.55 5.55
C VAL A 62 -12.54 13.73 6.06
N GLN A 63 -13.02 14.50 7.02
CA GLN A 63 -12.25 15.56 7.65
C GLN A 63 -10.99 15.02 8.34
N THR A 64 -11.07 13.87 9.01
CA THR A 64 -9.91 13.18 9.56
C THR A 64 -8.92 12.81 8.46
N PHE A 65 -9.39 12.27 7.35
CA PHE A 65 -8.53 11.90 6.22
C PHE A 65 -7.83 13.10 5.61
N VAL A 66 -8.53 14.19 5.38
CA VAL A 66 -7.94 15.43 4.85
C VAL A 66 -6.85 15.95 5.79
N LYS A 67 -7.13 16.00 7.09
CA LYS A 67 -6.16 16.49 8.10
C LYS A 67 -4.95 15.58 8.25
N SER A 68 -5.08 14.30 7.95
CA SER A 68 -3.99 13.31 7.99
C SER A 68 -3.31 13.08 6.64
N GLY A 69 -3.59 13.91 5.64
CA GLY A 69 -2.90 13.89 4.35
C GLY A 69 -3.36 12.78 3.40
N MET A 70 -4.46 12.11 3.69
CA MET A 70 -5.01 11.05 2.83
C MET A 70 -5.68 11.67 1.61
N LYS A 71 -5.41 11.10 0.42
CA LYS A 71 -5.91 11.62 -0.86
C LYS A 71 -7.21 10.98 -1.31
N GLY A 72 -7.61 9.93 -0.63
CA GLY A 72 -8.83 9.18 -0.94
C GLY A 72 -9.17 8.22 0.17
N VAL A 73 -10.27 7.48 0.00
CA VAL A 73 -10.70 6.44 0.92
C VAL A 73 -11.32 5.27 0.16
N ILE A 74 -11.01 4.06 0.62
CA ILE A 74 -11.63 2.81 0.17
C ILE A 74 -12.49 2.27 1.31
N LEU A 75 -13.78 2.04 1.05
CA LEU A 75 -14.73 1.51 2.04
C LEU A 75 -15.07 0.06 1.73
N THR A 76 -15.06 -0.78 2.77
CA THR A 76 -15.57 -2.15 2.68
C THR A 76 -17.09 -2.13 2.47
N ALA A 77 -17.53 -2.12 1.22
CA ALA A 77 -18.95 -2.14 0.88
C ALA A 77 -19.61 -3.45 1.32
N LYS A 78 -18.90 -4.56 1.13
CA LYS A 78 -19.26 -5.89 1.62
C LYS A 78 -17.98 -6.64 1.99
N HIS A 79 -17.83 -7.05 3.25
CA HIS A 79 -16.75 -7.92 3.71
C HIS A 79 -17.12 -9.40 3.56
N HIS A 80 -16.30 -10.32 4.04
CA HIS A 80 -16.50 -11.78 3.90
C HIS A 80 -17.80 -12.28 4.54
N ASP A 81 -18.35 -11.54 5.51
CA ASP A 81 -19.62 -11.88 6.15
C ASP A 81 -20.85 -11.68 5.25
N GLY A 82 -20.68 -11.03 4.09
CA GLY A 82 -21.74 -10.84 3.10
C GLY A 82 -22.70 -9.70 3.37
N PHE A 83 -22.54 -8.95 4.48
CA PHE A 83 -23.41 -7.82 4.79
C PHE A 83 -23.09 -6.60 3.92
N CYS A 84 -24.12 -6.04 3.27
CA CYS A 84 -23.97 -4.92 2.34
C CYS A 84 -24.32 -3.58 2.98
N LEU A 85 -23.40 -2.61 2.93
CA LEU A 85 -23.57 -1.26 3.48
C LEU A 85 -24.44 -0.34 2.60
N TRP A 86 -24.98 -0.82 1.51
CA TRP A 86 -25.87 -0.08 0.62
C TRP A 86 -27.19 -0.84 0.42
N PRO A 87 -28.28 -0.14 0.07
CA PRO A 87 -29.58 -0.76 -0.08
C PRO A 87 -29.70 -1.55 -1.39
N THR A 88 -28.88 -2.59 -1.51
CA THR A 88 -28.86 -3.46 -2.71
C THR A 88 -30.22 -4.13 -2.94
N GLN A 89 -30.59 -4.30 -4.20
CA GLN A 89 -31.79 -5.04 -4.58
C GLN A 89 -31.58 -6.56 -4.62
N LEU A 90 -30.35 -7.02 -4.38
CA LEU A 90 -29.93 -8.40 -4.67
C LEU A 90 -30.01 -9.32 -3.45
N THR A 91 -30.05 -8.77 -2.25
CA THR A 91 -30.13 -9.53 -0.99
C THR A 91 -30.82 -8.74 0.09
N GLU A 92 -31.45 -9.44 1.03
CA GLU A 92 -32.00 -8.83 2.25
C GLU A 92 -30.93 -8.63 3.32
N TYR A 93 -29.74 -9.21 3.18
CA TYR A 93 -28.63 -9.07 4.12
C TYR A 93 -27.87 -7.77 3.86
N CYS A 94 -28.57 -6.67 4.16
CA CYS A 94 -28.08 -5.32 3.86
C CYS A 94 -28.68 -4.29 4.81
N ILE A 95 -28.25 -3.06 4.66
CA ILE A 95 -28.58 -1.92 5.50
C ILE A 95 -30.09 -1.64 5.63
N ARG A 96 -30.91 -2.04 4.64
CA ARG A 96 -32.38 -1.88 4.71
C ARG A 96 -33.01 -2.61 5.89
N ASN A 97 -32.40 -3.70 6.35
CA ASN A 97 -32.91 -4.53 7.43
C ASN A 97 -32.27 -4.21 8.78
N THR A 98 -31.75 -3.00 8.91
CA THR A 98 -31.13 -2.48 10.14
C THR A 98 -31.97 -1.35 10.73
N PRO A 99 -31.81 -1.02 12.02
CA PRO A 99 -32.45 0.16 12.61
C PRO A 99 -31.81 1.49 12.17
N TYR A 100 -30.65 1.45 11.53
CA TYR A 100 -29.97 2.66 11.05
C TYR A 100 -30.85 3.43 10.07
N LYS A 101 -31.20 4.68 10.43
CA LYS A 101 -32.09 5.57 9.66
C LYS A 101 -33.42 4.89 9.24
N ASP A 102 -33.95 4.04 10.13
CA ASP A 102 -35.17 3.26 9.86
C ASP A 102 -35.10 2.42 8.56
N GLY A 103 -33.92 1.85 8.28
CA GLY A 103 -33.66 1.05 7.09
C GLY A 103 -33.47 1.86 5.79
N LYS A 104 -33.39 3.19 5.87
CA LYS A 104 -33.26 4.08 4.72
C LYS A 104 -31.82 4.58 4.48
N GLY A 105 -30.85 4.08 5.28
CA GLY A 105 -29.45 4.45 5.16
C GLY A 105 -28.78 3.90 3.90
N ASP A 106 -27.74 4.60 3.45
CA ASP A 106 -26.85 4.18 2.39
C ASP A 106 -25.47 4.75 2.69
N ILE A 107 -24.61 3.95 3.36
CA ILE A 107 -23.31 4.42 3.80
C ILE A 107 -22.37 4.66 2.61
N ILE A 108 -22.52 3.90 1.53
CA ILE A 108 -21.75 4.14 0.31
C ILE A 108 -22.05 5.54 -0.25
N ARG A 109 -23.33 5.92 -0.29
CA ARG A 109 -23.77 7.26 -0.70
C ARG A 109 -23.27 8.34 0.23
N GLU A 110 -23.42 8.13 1.54
CA GLU A 110 -23.03 9.12 2.55
C GLU A 110 -21.53 9.40 2.49
N LEU A 111 -20.70 8.37 2.31
CA LEU A 111 -19.25 8.54 2.17
C LEU A 111 -18.86 9.16 0.82
N SER A 112 -19.44 8.69 -0.27
CA SER A 112 -19.19 9.24 -1.61
C SER A 112 -19.50 10.74 -1.65
N ASP A 113 -20.64 11.17 -1.09
CA ASP A 113 -21.02 12.58 -1.02
C ASP A 113 -20.05 13.39 -0.16
N ALA A 114 -19.61 12.86 0.98
CA ALA A 114 -18.62 13.50 1.84
C ALA A 114 -17.27 13.68 1.13
N CYS A 115 -16.81 12.66 0.40
CA CYS A 115 -15.58 12.73 -0.40
C CYS A 115 -15.67 13.84 -1.45
N LYS A 116 -16.80 13.94 -2.15
CA LYS A 116 -17.04 14.97 -3.15
C LYS A 116 -17.03 16.37 -2.53
N LYS A 117 -17.65 16.52 -1.35
CA LYS A 117 -17.71 17.80 -0.63
C LYS A 117 -16.31 18.29 -0.23
N TYR A 118 -15.46 17.41 0.27
CA TYR A 118 -14.13 17.76 0.79
C TYR A 118 -12.99 17.54 -0.21
N GLY A 119 -13.29 17.11 -1.43
CA GLY A 119 -12.31 17.03 -2.52
C GLY A 119 -11.31 15.90 -2.43
N ILE A 120 -11.65 14.78 -1.80
CA ILE A 120 -10.85 13.56 -1.85
C ILE A 120 -11.52 12.49 -2.73
N LYS A 121 -10.75 11.51 -3.16
CA LYS A 121 -11.25 10.45 -4.04
C LYS A 121 -11.93 9.34 -3.23
N PHE A 122 -12.92 8.70 -3.84
CA PHE A 122 -13.72 7.64 -3.27
C PHE A 122 -13.46 6.31 -3.99
N ALA A 123 -13.49 5.21 -3.27
CA ALA A 123 -13.37 3.88 -3.82
C ALA A 123 -14.08 2.83 -2.95
N VAL A 124 -14.27 1.64 -3.49
CA VAL A 124 -14.97 0.55 -2.83
C VAL A 124 -14.16 -0.75 -2.82
N TYR A 125 -14.36 -1.51 -1.77
CA TYR A 125 -13.93 -2.88 -1.58
C TYR A 125 -15.17 -3.77 -1.65
N LEU A 126 -15.11 -4.79 -2.48
CA LEU A 126 -16.18 -5.80 -2.60
C LEU A 126 -15.56 -7.19 -2.43
N SER A 127 -15.84 -7.85 -1.30
CA SER A 127 -15.34 -9.19 -1.05
C SER A 127 -15.89 -10.18 -2.08
N PRO A 128 -15.03 -10.89 -2.82
CA PRO A 128 -15.49 -11.99 -3.67
C PRO A 128 -16.00 -13.17 -2.86
N TRP A 129 -15.36 -13.49 -1.74
CA TRP A 129 -15.84 -14.48 -0.80
C TRP A 129 -17.04 -13.94 -0.01
N ASP A 130 -18.11 -14.75 0.07
CA ASP A 130 -19.34 -14.38 0.76
C ASP A 130 -19.82 -15.56 1.59
N ARG A 131 -19.74 -15.40 2.92
CA ARG A 131 -20.06 -16.46 3.88
C ARG A 131 -21.54 -16.52 4.22
N HIS A 132 -22.34 -15.57 3.72
CA HIS A 132 -23.79 -15.52 3.95
C HIS A 132 -24.58 -16.23 2.85
N GLN A 133 -24.19 -16.07 1.58
CA GLN A 133 -24.98 -16.55 0.46
C GLN A 133 -24.96 -18.06 0.33
N ALA A 134 -26.16 -18.65 0.22
CA ALA A 134 -26.35 -20.09 0.10
C ALA A 134 -25.70 -20.68 -1.16
N ASN A 135 -25.58 -19.88 -2.21
CA ASN A 135 -25.06 -20.32 -3.52
C ASN A 135 -23.57 -20.04 -3.72
N TYR A 136 -22.83 -19.58 -2.68
CA TYR A 136 -21.38 -19.40 -2.82
C TYR A 136 -20.72 -20.73 -3.23
N GLY A 137 -19.88 -20.66 -4.25
CA GLY A 137 -19.24 -21.82 -4.87
C GLY A 137 -19.93 -22.31 -6.13
N SER A 138 -21.10 -21.76 -6.47
CA SER A 138 -21.86 -22.07 -7.69
C SER A 138 -21.75 -20.94 -8.73
N PRO A 139 -22.12 -21.21 -10.01
CA PRO A 139 -22.18 -20.17 -11.04
C PRO A 139 -23.16 -19.04 -10.72
N GLU A 140 -24.24 -19.31 -10.02
CA GLU A 140 -25.27 -18.33 -9.65
C GLU A 140 -24.70 -17.25 -8.71
N TYR A 141 -23.80 -17.62 -7.81
CA TYR A 141 -23.12 -16.65 -6.96
C TYR A 141 -22.25 -15.69 -7.78
N VAL A 142 -21.57 -16.18 -8.79
CA VAL A 142 -20.74 -15.34 -9.67
C VAL A 142 -21.61 -14.27 -10.34
N GLU A 143 -22.81 -14.62 -10.81
CA GLU A 143 -23.77 -13.65 -11.36
C GLU A 143 -24.22 -12.64 -10.30
N TYR A 144 -24.49 -13.08 -9.09
CA TYR A 144 -24.82 -12.20 -7.96
C TYR A 144 -23.68 -11.21 -7.67
N PHE A 145 -22.46 -11.69 -7.62
CA PHE A 145 -21.27 -10.85 -7.41
C PHE A 145 -21.13 -9.77 -8.49
N TYR A 146 -21.30 -10.12 -9.76
CA TYR A 146 -21.21 -9.14 -10.86
C TYR A 146 -22.36 -8.14 -10.85
N LYS A 147 -23.55 -8.54 -10.44
CA LYS A 147 -24.67 -7.60 -10.25
C LYS A 147 -24.39 -6.62 -9.11
N GLN A 148 -23.80 -7.07 -8.00
CA GLN A 148 -23.35 -6.18 -6.92
C GLN A 148 -22.29 -5.18 -7.42
N LEU A 149 -21.30 -5.67 -8.12
CA LEU A 149 -20.26 -4.83 -8.70
C LEU A 149 -20.86 -3.78 -9.62
N ASN A 150 -21.80 -4.16 -10.48
CA ASN A 150 -22.50 -3.23 -11.36
C ASN A 150 -23.26 -2.13 -10.59
N GLU A 151 -23.97 -2.48 -9.52
CA GLU A 151 -24.65 -1.49 -8.67
C GLU A 151 -23.65 -0.46 -8.11
N LEU A 152 -22.53 -0.94 -7.56
CA LEU A 152 -21.51 -0.08 -6.95
C LEU A 152 -20.82 0.83 -7.97
N LEU A 153 -20.58 0.35 -9.16
CA LEU A 153 -19.87 1.10 -10.20
C LEU A 153 -20.75 2.06 -11.00
N THR A 154 -22.08 1.95 -10.89
CA THR A 154 -23.02 2.80 -11.64
C THR A 154 -23.75 3.84 -10.80
N ASN A 155 -23.88 3.64 -9.49
CA ASN A 155 -24.79 4.45 -8.66
C ASN A 155 -24.11 5.51 -7.80
N TYR A 156 -22.78 5.49 -7.66
CA TYR A 156 -22.08 6.28 -6.61
C TYR A 156 -21.04 7.24 -7.16
N GLY A 157 -20.98 7.47 -8.47
CA GLY A 157 -20.02 8.35 -9.10
C GLY A 157 -18.66 7.67 -9.34
N ASP A 158 -17.65 8.48 -9.58
CA ASP A 158 -16.31 8.00 -9.92
C ASP A 158 -15.63 7.31 -8.74
N VAL A 159 -14.95 6.19 -9.03
CA VAL A 159 -14.10 5.49 -8.09
C VAL A 159 -12.67 5.43 -8.61
N PHE A 160 -11.68 5.59 -7.73
CA PHE A 160 -10.27 5.56 -8.13
C PHE A 160 -9.66 4.16 -8.08
N GLU A 161 -10.26 3.26 -7.32
CA GLU A 161 -9.78 1.88 -7.14
C GLU A 161 -10.94 0.95 -6.85
N ILE A 162 -10.84 -0.29 -7.34
CA ILE A 162 -11.72 -1.39 -6.96
C ILE A 162 -10.87 -2.44 -6.27
N TRP A 163 -11.24 -2.79 -5.05
CA TRP A 163 -10.45 -3.66 -4.19
C TRP A 163 -11.07 -5.04 -4.04
N PHE A 164 -10.39 -6.06 -4.56
CA PHE A 164 -10.80 -7.47 -4.43
C PHE A 164 -9.87 -8.19 -3.45
N ASP A 165 -10.42 -8.57 -2.29
CA ASP A 165 -9.71 -9.33 -1.29
C ASP A 165 -9.34 -10.72 -1.80
N GLY A 166 -8.14 -11.20 -1.46
CA GLY A 166 -7.65 -12.52 -1.88
C GLY A 166 -8.21 -13.70 -1.08
N ALA A 167 -8.84 -13.47 0.06
CA ALA A 167 -9.49 -14.53 0.83
C ALA A 167 -10.67 -15.11 0.05
N ASN A 168 -10.78 -16.44 -0.02
CA ASN A 168 -11.64 -17.07 -1.04
C ASN A 168 -12.30 -18.38 -0.64
N GLY A 169 -12.30 -18.75 0.64
CA GLY A 169 -12.95 -19.98 1.04
C GLY A 169 -12.72 -20.35 2.50
N GLY A 170 -13.51 -21.29 2.95
CA GLY A 170 -13.53 -21.78 4.31
C GLY A 170 -14.94 -21.95 4.86
N ASP A 171 -15.05 -21.98 6.17
CA ASP A 171 -16.30 -22.13 6.90
C ASP A 171 -17.19 -20.91 6.74
N GLY A 172 -18.49 -21.11 6.68
CA GLY A 172 -19.46 -20.05 6.58
C GLY A 172 -20.88 -20.53 6.89
N TRP A 173 -21.78 -19.56 7.12
CA TRP A 173 -23.19 -19.83 7.33
C TRP A 173 -23.86 -20.35 6.06
N TYR A 174 -23.55 -19.79 4.90
CA TYR A 174 -24.00 -20.22 3.57
C TYR A 174 -25.49 -20.57 3.50
N GLY A 175 -26.34 -19.65 3.92
CA GLY A 175 -27.80 -19.83 3.90
C GLY A 175 -28.32 -20.84 4.91
N GLY A 176 -27.55 -21.18 5.93
CA GLY A 176 -27.90 -22.18 6.94
C GLY A 176 -27.29 -23.56 6.72
N ALA A 177 -26.55 -23.75 5.62
CA ALA A 177 -25.81 -25.01 5.36
C ALA A 177 -24.71 -25.26 6.39
N LYS A 178 -24.06 -24.18 6.89
CA LYS A 178 -23.03 -24.24 7.92
C LYS A 178 -21.93 -25.22 7.57
N ASP A 179 -21.39 -25.09 6.38
CA ASP A 179 -20.35 -25.97 5.84
C ASP A 179 -19.07 -25.20 5.50
N SER A 180 -18.12 -25.91 4.94
CA SER A 180 -16.88 -25.33 4.41
C SER A 180 -16.86 -25.45 2.90
N ARG A 181 -16.50 -24.37 2.21
CA ARG A 181 -16.49 -24.32 0.74
C ARG A 181 -15.15 -23.87 0.23
N THR A 182 -14.67 -24.54 -0.80
CA THR A 182 -13.47 -24.19 -1.55
C THR A 182 -13.83 -23.98 -3.03
N ILE A 183 -13.10 -23.09 -3.67
CA ILE A 183 -13.29 -22.78 -5.09
C ILE A 183 -11.95 -22.82 -5.83
N ASP A 184 -11.98 -22.86 -7.15
CA ASP A 184 -10.78 -22.67 -7.95
C ASP A 184 -10.40 -21.18 -7.92
N ARG A 185 -9.32 -20.87 -7.22
CA ARG A 185 -8.83 -19.51 -6.98
C ARG A 185 -8.50 -18.75 -8.25
N LYS A 186 -8.15 -19.45 -9.33
CA LYS A 186 -7.73 -18.84 -10.59
C LYS A 186 -8.90 -18.51 -11.51
N THR A 187 -9.99 -19.28 -11.42
CA THR A 187 -11.03 -19.25 -12.46
C THR A 187 -12.45 -18.98 -11.97
N TYR A 188 -12.75 -19.27 -10.70
CA TYR A 188 -14.13 -19.25 -10.21
C TYR A 188 -14.82 -17.91 -10.37
N TYR A 189 -14.15 -16.81 -9.98
CA TYR A 189 -14.73 -15.47 -10.00
C TYR A 189 -14.78 -14.84 -11.39
N ASP A 190 -14.10 -15.43 -12.40
CA ASP A 190 -14.03 -14.88 -13.76
C ASP A 190 -13.51 -13.43 -13.79
N TYR A 191 -12.35 -13.19 -13.21
CA TYR A 191 -11.77 -11.85 -13.14
C TYR A 191 -11.62 -11.12 -14.49
N PRO A 192 -11.35 -11.78 -15.63
CA PRO A 192 -11.37 -11.09 -16.92
C PRO A 192 -12.70 -10.36 -17.22
N ARG A 193 -13.82 -10.94 -16.77
CA ARG A 193 -15.14 -10.28 -16.83
C ARG A 193 -15.20 -9.03 -15.96
N ALA A 194 -14.59 -9.07 -14.78
CA ALA A 194 -14.49 -7.91 -13.89
C ALA A 194 -13.68 -6.78 -14.54
N TYR A 195 -12.53 -7.09 -15.14
CA TYR A 195 -11.68 -6.10 -15.79
C TYR A 195 -12.41 -5.39 -16.91
N LYS A 196 -13.13 -6.14 -17.73
CA LYS A 196 -13.95 -5.59 -18.82
C LYS A 196 -15.06 -4.67 -18.30
N LEU A 197 -15.80 -5.11 -17.29
CA LEU A 197 -16.88 -4.33 -16.69
C LEU A 197 -16.35 -3.02 -16.07
N ILE A 198 -15.25 -3.08 -15.35
CA ILE A 198 -14.62 -1.91 -14.73
C ILE A 198 -14.13 -0.94 -15.80
N ASP A 199 -13.46 -1.42 -16.84
CA ASP A 199 -13.02 -0.57 -17.94
C ASP A 199 -14.17 0.15 -18.64
N GLU A 200 -15.33 -0.50 -18.77
CA GLU A 200 -16.52 0.10 -19.38
C GLU A 200 -17.17 1.15 -18.46
N LEU A 201 -17.27 0.88 -17.15
CA LEU A 201 -18.02 1.72 -16.21
C LEU A 201 -17.14 2.74 -15.47
N GLN A 202 -15.88 2.40 -15.22
CA GLN A 202 -14.95 3.21 -14.43
C GLN A 202 -13.54 3.14 -15.06
N PRO A 203 -13.34 3.72 -16.26
CA PRO A 203 -12.08 3.54 -17.01
C PRO A 203 -10.85 4.13 -16.29
N GLN A 204 -11.06 5.06 -15.36
CA GLN A 204 -9.98 5.66 -14.55
C GLN A 204 -9.62 4.84 -13.31
N ALA A 205 -10.40 3.81 -12.96
CA ALA A 205 -10.16 3.04 -11.74
C ALA A 205 -9.01 2.05 -11.90
N VAL A 206 -8.19 1.94 -10.87
CA VAL A 206 -7.13 0.94 -10.75
C VAL A 206 -7.72 -0.30 -10.05
N ILE A 207 -7.38 -1.48 -10.53
CA ILE A 207 -7.91 -2.73 -9.98
C ILE A 207 -6.87 -3.36 -9.07
N PHE A 208 -7.22 -3.50 -7.79
CA PHE A 208 -6.42 -4.22 -6.79
C PHE A 208 -6.86 -5.67 -6.70
N SER A 209 -5.91 -6.57 -6.79
CA SER A 209 -5.96 -7.93 -6.28
C SER A 209 -4.53 -8.35 -5.90
N ASP A 210 -4.35 -9.55 -5.39
CA ASP A 210 -3.00 -10.05 -5.06
C ASP A 210 -2.04 -9.95 -6.26
N GLY A 211 -2.53 -10.19 -7.47
CA GLY A 211 -1.77 -10.11 -8.72
C GLY A 211 -2.14 -8.95 -9.65
N GLY A 212 -2.89 -8.02 -9.19
CA GLY A 212 -3.31 -6.88 -10.00
C GLY A 212 -4.64 -7.09 -10.73
N PRO A 213 -4.80 -6.54 -11.96
CA PRO A 213 -3.77 -6.03 -12.89
C PRO A 213 -3.33 -4.57 -12.67
N GLY A 214 -4.05 -3.80 -11.85
CA GLY A 214 -3.74 -2.39 -11.65
C GLY A 214 -2.67 -2.15 -10.60
N CYS A 215 -2.85 -2.71 -9.42
CA CYS A 215 -1.88 -2.72 -8.33
C CYS A 215 -1.98 -4.05 -7.58
N ARG A 216 -0.92 -4.40 -6.87
CA ARG A 216 -0.83 -5.67 -6.17
C ARG A 216 -0.82 -5.50 -4.66
N TRP A 217 -1.29 -6.52 -3.97
CA TRP A 217 -1.03 -6.66 -2.53
C TRP A 217 0.47 -6.80 -2.28
N VAL A 218 0.99 -6.10 -1.26
CA VAL A 218 2.42 -6.09 -0.95
C VAL A 218 2.93 -7.40 -0.34
N GLY A 219 2.05 -8.33 -0.01
CA GLY A 219 2.43 -9.63 0.55
C GLY A 219 2.51 -9.69 2.07
N ASN A 220 2.14 -8.62 2.75
CA ASN A 220 1.97 -8.55 4.20
C ASN A 220 0.90 -7.53 4.57
N GLU A 221 0.40 -7.58 5.79
CA GLU A 221 -0.57 -6.63 6.33
C GLU A 221 0.06 -5.69 7.38
N ASN A 222 1.38 -5.52 7.31
CA ASN A 222 2.14 -4.69 8.25
C ASN A 222 2.49 -3.30 7.68
N GLY A 223 2.15 -3.03 6.43
CA GLY A 223 2.25 -1.70 5.83
C GLY A 223 3.61 -1.36 5.25
N PHE A 224 4.43 -2.33 4.87
CA PHE A 224 5.74 -2.06 4.28
C PHE A 224 6.03 -2.89 3.04
N ALA A 225 6.84 -2.33 2.16
CA ALA A 225 7.45 -3.01 1.02
C ALA A 225 8.95 -3.21 1.25
N GLY A 226 9.57 -4.09 0.49
CA GLY A 226 11.02 -4.25 0.50
C GLY A 226 11.75 -2.99 0.03
N ALA A 227 12.97 -2.79 0.51
CA ALA A 227 13.86 -1.73 0.01
C ALA A 227 14.16 -1.95 -1.47
N THR A 228 14.32 -3.21 -1.89
CA THR A 228 14.25 -3.61 -3.30
C THR A 228 12.79 -3.86 -3.64
N ASN A 229 12.23 -3.05 -4.54
CA ASN A 229 10.83 -3.20 -4.94
C ASN A 229 10.65 -2.83 -6.41
N TRP A 230 10.45 -3.84 -7.24
CA TRP A 230 10.08 -3.69 -8.64
C TRP A 230 8.58 -3.55 -8.79
N SER A 231 8.15 -2.61 -9.62
CA SER A 231 6.73 -2.45 -9.97
C SER A 231 6.29 -3.45 -11.03
N PHE A 232 6.94 -4.59 -11.10
CA PHE A 232 6.73 -5.62 -12.11
C PHE A 232 6.27 -6.93 -11.49
N LEU A 233 5.37 -7.63 -12.20
CA LEU A 233 5.07 -9.04 -11.96
C LEU A 233 5.18 -9.82 -13.28
N ARG A 234 5.48 -11.11 -13.18
CA ARG A 234 5.31 -12.04 -14.29
C ARG A 234 3.82 -12.27 -14.50
N ALA A 235 3.30 -11.83 -15.65
CA ALA A 235 1.89 -11.89 -15.97
C ALA A 235 1.34 -13.32 -15.86
N GLY A 236 0.19 -13.48 -15.19
CA GLY A 236 -0.50 -14.76 -15.05
C GLY A 236 0.08 -15.71 -14.00
N GLU A 237 1.20 -15.37 -13.37
CA GLU A 237 1.79 -16.22 -12.31
C GLU A 237 1.12 -15.98 -10.96
N VAL A 238 0.79 -14.74 -10.62
CA VAL A 238 0.22 -14.34 -9.34
C VAL A 238 -1.30 -14.29 -9.42
N TYR A 239 -1.96 -14.92 -8.46
CA TYR A 239 -3.42 -15.00 -8.36
C TYR A 239 -3.86 -14.88 -6.89
N PRO A 240 -5.13 -14.65 -6.58
CA PRO A 240 -5.61 -14.56 -5.20
C PRO A 240 -5.28 -15.81 -4.39
N GLY A 241 -4.62 -15.61 -3.24
CA GLY A 241 -4.11 -16.71 -2.42
C GLY A 241 -2.79 -17.30 -2.92
N TYR A 242 -2.01 -16.56 -3.67
CA TYR A 242 -0.71 -16.97 -4.20
C TYR A 242 0.23 -17.47 -3.09
N PRO A 243 0.75 -18.72 -3.19
CA PRO A 243 1.53 -19.31 -2.10
C PRO A 243 2.86 -18.59 -1.82
N LYS A 244 3.50 -18.05 -2.85
CA LYS A 244 4.77 -17.33 -2.75
C LYS A 244 4.55 -15.81 -2.50
N TYR A 245 3.55 -15.48 -1.69
CA TYR A 245 3.13 -14.08 -1.46
C TYR A 245 4.24 -13.17 -0.95
N ARG A 246 5.28 -13.72 -0.31
CA ARG A 246 6.43 -12.92 0.16
C ARG A 246 7.22 -12.28 -0.99
N GLU A 247 7.18 -12.85 -2.19
CA GLU A 247 7.79 -12.26 -3.39
C GLU A 247 7.14 -10.91 -3.75
N LEU A 248 5.88 -10.70 -3.36
CA LEU A 248 5.14 -9.48 -3.66
C LEU A 248 5.71 -8.24 -2.97
N GLN A 249 6.51 -8.41 -1.91
CA GLN A 249 7.22 -7.29 -1.26
C GLN A 249 8.31 -6.70 -2.16
N TYR A 250 8.84 -7.51 -3.07
CA TYR A 250 9.97 -7.16 -3.94
C TYR A 250 9.58 -7.01 -5.40
N GLY A 251 8.45 -7.57 -5.80
CA GLY A 251 8.08 -7.75 -7.20
C GLY A 251 9.03 -8.71 -7.92
N HIS A 252 8.84 -8.81 -9.23
CA HIS A 252 9.66 -9.68 -10.08
C HIS A 252 10.54 -8.83 -10.99
N ALA A 253 11.86 -8.85 -10.79
CA ALA A 253 12.80 -8.06 -11.60
C ALA A 253 12.69 -8.35 -13.11
N ASP A 254 12.31 -9.58 -13.49
CA ASP A 254 12.06 -10.04 -14.84
C ASP A 254 10.57 -9.99 -15.24
N GLY A 255 9.74 -9.31 -14.45
CA GLY A 255 8.31 -9.17 -14.73
C GLY A 255 8.04 -8.45 -16.05
N ASN A 256 6.93 -8.80 -16.68
CA ASN A 256 6.50 -8.27 -17.98
C ASN A 256 5.20 -7.45 -17.91
N GLN A 257 4.68 -7.22 -16.71
CA GLN A 257 3.48 -6.42 -16.47
C GLN A 257 3.74 -5.42 -15.35
N TRP A 258 3.30 -4.16 -15.55
CA TRP A 258 3.39 -3.13 -14.52
C TRP A 258 2.29 -3.33 -13.47
N VAL A 259 2.67 -3.71 -12.26
CA VAL A 259 1.76 -3.94 -11.14
C VAL A 259 2.46 -3.49 -9.86
N ALA A 260 2.36 -2.21 -9.54
CA ALA A 260 3.00 -1.63 -8.35
C ALA A 260 2.35 -2.12 -7.06
N ALA A 261 3.11 -2.09 -5.97
CA ALA A 261 2.65 -2.55 -4.65
C ALA A 261 1.81 -1.50 -3.92
N GLU A 262 0.75 -1.96 -3.27
CA GLU A 262 -0.02 -1.22 -2.29
C GLU A 262 0.19 -1.84 -0.91
N CYS A 263 0.64 -1.04 0.06
CA CYS A 263 0.89 -1.48 1.41
C CYS A 263 -0.33 -1.21 2.28
N ASP A 264 -1.08 -2.26 2.60
CA ASP A 264 -2.25 -2.19 3.47
C ASP A 264 -1.86 -2.48 4.93
N VAL A 265 -2.39 -1.68 5.83
CA VAL A 265 -2.15 -1.82 7.27
C VAL A 265 -3.27 -1.15 8.05
N SER A 266 -3.65 -1.72 9.19
CA SER A 266 -4.59 -1.06 10.10
C SER A 266 -3.83 -0.22 11.14
N ILE A 267 -4.41 0.92 11.50
CA ILE A 267 -3.91 1.77 12.59
C ILE A 267 -4.02 1.07 13.96
N ARG A 268 -4.89 0.05 14.06
CA ARG A 268 -5.08 -0.82 15.23
C ARG A 268 -4.66 -2.25 14.90
N PRO A 269 -4.56 -3.16 15.91
CA PRO A 269 -4.29 -4.56 15.63
C PRO A 269 -5.33 -5.21 14.70
N GLY A 270 -6.62 -4.98 14.95
CA GLY A 270 -7.70 -5.47 14.08
C GLY A 270 -8.04 -4.54 12.92
N TRP A 271 -8.71 -5.07 11.90
CA TRP A 271 -9.25 -4.30 10.79
C TRP A 271 -10.57 -3.62 11.16
N PHE A 272 -11.44 -4.34 11.88
CA PHE A 272 -12.65 -3.77 12.47
C PHE A 272 -12.38 -3.22 13.86
N TYR A 273 -13.27 -2.36 14.34
CA TYR A 273 -13.15 -1.76 15.66
C TYR A 273 -13.43 -2.77 16.79
N HIS A 274 -12.52 -2.82 17.76
CA HIS A 274 -12.67 -3.56 19.01
C HIS A 274 -12.31 -2.65 20.18
N LEU A 275 -13.21 -2.56 21.17
CA LEU A 275 -13.05 -1.67 22.32
C LEU A 275 -11.74 -1.94 23.09
N GLU A 276 -11.36 -3.20 23.22
CA GLU A 276 -10.14 -3.62 23.92
C GLU A 276 -8.84 -3.18 23.23
N GLU A 277 -8.92 -2.66 22.00
CA GLU A 277 -7.75 -2.16 21.25
C GLU A 277 -7.57 -0.64 21.37
N ASP A 278 -8.37 0.06 22.18
CA ASP A 278 -8.30 1.53 22.29
C ASP A 278 -6.94 2.02 22.81
N ASP A 279 -6.20 1.19 23.54
CA ASP A 279 -4.85 1.48 24.03
C ASP A 279 -3.72 0.96 23.10
N ARG A 280 -4.06 0.37 21.95
CA ARG A 280 -3.10 -0.23 21.00
C ARG A 280 -3.12 0.41 19.63
N VAL A 281 -3.46 1.68 19.56
CA VAL A 281 -3.42 2.48 18.34
C VAL A 281 -1.95 2.77 17.98
N LYS A 282 -1.56 2.54 16.73
CA LYS A 282 -0.22 2.88 16.27
C LYS A 282 0.09 4.34 16.53
N THR A 283 1.28 4.61 17.06
CA THR A 283 1.76 5.96 17.34
C THR A 283 2.06 6.72 16.04
N ALA A 284 2.12 8.04 16.13
CA ALA A 284 2.56 8.89 15.02
C ALA A 284 3.95 8.50 14.52
N ASP A 285 4.87 8.14 15.41
CA ASP A 285 6.22 7.71 15.04
C ASP A 285 6.22 6.38 14.29
N ALA A 286 5.42 5.41 14.75
CA ALA A 286 5.25 4.13 14.04
C ALA A 286 4.68 4.32 12.64
N LEU A 287 3.69 5.20 12.47
CA LEU A 287 3.11 5.53 11.17
C LEU A 287 4.11 6.26 10.27
N THR A 288 4.93 7.14 10.84
CA THR A 288 5.99 7.83 10.11
C THR A 288 7.01 6.85 9.56
N ASP A 289 7.42 5.86 10.36
CA ASP A 289 8.30 4.77 9.89
C ASP A 289 7.67 4.01 8.72
N LEU A 290 6.39 3.67 8.81
CA LEU A 290 5.66 3.00 7.72
C LEU A 290 5.60 3.84 6.44
N TYR A 291 5.49 5.17 6.55
CA TYR A 291 5.54 6.05 5.38
C TYR A 291 6.88 5.91 4.63
N TYR A 292 7.99 5.92 5.34
CA TYR A 292 9.30 5.71 4.73
C TYR A 292 9.46 4.32 4.11
N ARG A 293 8.83 3.31 4.69
CA ARG A 293 8.93 1.92 4.25
C ARG A 293 7.85 1.49 3.25
N SER A 294 6.90 2.35 2.96
CA SER A 294 5.86 2.14 1.94
C SER A 294 6.03 3.12 0.78
N VAL A 295 5.65 4.37 0.97
CA VAL A 295 5.83 5.42 -0.04
C VAL A 295 7.31 5.60 -0.38
N GLY A 296 8.17 5.55 0.63
CA GLY A 296 9.62 5.63 0.45
C GLY A 296 10.27 4.37 -0.12
N HIS A 297 9.54 3.30 -0.31
CA HIS A 297 9.96 2.05 -0.95
C HIS A 297 9.18 1.75 -2.23
N ASN A 298 8.85 2.77 -3.00
CA ASN A 298 8.19 2.62 -4.31
C ASN A 298 6.82 1.93 -4.23
N ALA A 299 6.05 2.20 -3.18
CA ALA A 299 4.71 1.67 -2.99
C ALA A 299 3.74 2.80 -2.60
N THR A 300 2.49 2.48 -2.43
CA THR A 300 1.52 3.36 -1.77
C THR A 300 1.24 2.87 -0.36
N LEU A 301 0.71 3.76 0.48
CA LEU A 301 0.26 3.41 1.83
C LEU A 301 -1.27 3.49 1.90
N LEU A 302 -1.90 2.38 2.18
CA LEU A 302 -3.33 2.26 2.44
C LEU A 302 -3.51 2.01 3.95
N LEU A 303 -3.85 3.08 4.68
CA LEU A 303 -4.00 3.04 6.14
C LEU A 303 -5.46 2.88 6.54
N ASN A 304 -5.77 1.79 7.24
CA ASN A 304 -7.11 1.49 7.69
C ASN A 304 -7.43 2.20 9.03
N PHE A 305 -8.62 2.80 9.05
CA PHE A 305 -9.23 3.42 10.22
C PHE A 305 -10.49 2.61 10.58
N PRO A 306 -10.45 1.76 11.61
CA PRO A 306 -11.64 1.08 12.08
C PRO A 306 -12.63 2.10 12.65
N VAL A 307 -13.81 2.22 12.04
CA VAL A 307 -14.87 3.08 12.55
C VAL A 307 -15.54 2.40 13.74
N ASP A 308 -15.79 3.15 14.81
CA ASP A 308 -16.34 2.62 16.04
C ASP A 308 -17.86 2.36 15.97
N ARG A 309 -18.44 1.83 17.06
CA ARG A 309 -19.87 1.51 17.12
C ARG A 309 -20.77 2.74 17.10
N ASP A 310 -20.27 3.91 17.44
CA ASP A 310 -21.00 5.17 17.28
C ASP A 310 -21.09 5.59 15.81
N GLY A 311 -20.22 5.08 14.95
CA GLY A 311 -20.08 5.47 13.55
C GLY A 311 -19.07 6.57 13.32
N LEU A 312 -18.10 6.71 14.20
CA LEU A 312 -17.07 7.76 14.20
C LEU A 312 -15.66 7.15 14.18
N ILE A 313 -14.71 7.87 13.63
CA ILE A 313 -13.29 7.56 13.85
C ILE A 313 -12.94 7.98 15.27
N HIS A 314 -12.36 7.06 16.03
CA HIS A 314 -12.00 7.29 17.43
C HIS A 314 -10.98 8.43 17.55
N PRO A 315 -11.10 9.30 18.59
CA PRO A 315 -10.20 10.45 18.74
C PRO A 315 -8.72 10.14 18.76
N THR A 316 -8.31 9.00 19.35
CA THR A 316 -6.91 8.59 19.38
C THR A 316 -6.38 8.26 17.98
N ASP A 317 -7.17 7.55 17.18
CA ASP A 317 -6.82 7.21 15.80
C ASP A 317 -6.65 8.48 14.97
N SER A 318 -7.61 9.40 15.07
CA SER A 318 -7.58 10.70 14.40
C SER A 318 -6.34 11.52 14.79
N ALA A 319 -6.08 11.67 16.09
CA ALA A 319 -4.95 12.43 16.62
C ALA A 319 -3.62 11.85 16.14
N ASN A 320 -3.44 10.54 16.23
CA ASN A 320 -2.20 9.88 15.83
C ASN A 320 -1.95 9.99 14.31
N ALA A 321 -2.99 9.86 13.50
CA ALA A 321 -2.87 10.03 12.05
C ALA A 321 -2.55 11.47 11.65
N VAL A 322 -3.16 12.46 12.29
CA VAL A 322 -2.86 13.89 12.05
C VAL A 322 -1.42 14.20 12.46
N ASN A 323 -0.99 13.72 13.62
CA ASN A 323 0.39 13.92 14.10
C ASN A 323 1.42 13.21 13.18
N PHE A 324 1.08 12.05 12.68
CA PHE A 324 1.87 11.36 11.65
C PHE A 324 2.10 12.24 10.42
N HIS A 325 1.02 12.80 9.87
CA HIS A 325 1.12 13.67 8.70
C HIS A 325 1.98 14.91 8.99
N GLN A 326 1.80 15.52 10.16
CA GLN A 326 2.63 16.65 10.60
C GLN A 326 4.10 16.28 10.72
N ASN A 327 4.42 15.09 11.22
CA ASN A 327 5.80 14.59 11.30
C ASN A 327 6.44 14.49 9.91
N VAL A 328 5.73 13.90 8.95
CA VAL A 328 6.23 13.79 7.57
C VAL A 328 6.46 15.17 6.96
N GLN A 329 5.49 16.08 7.09
CA GLN A 329 5.62 17.44 6.58
C GLN A 329 6.81 18.18 7.21
N LYS A 330 7.03 18.03 8.52
CA LYS A 330 8.13 18.67 9.24
C LYS A 330 9.48 18.11 8.81
N GLN A 331 9.60 16.79 8.69
CA GLN A 331 10.86 16.13 8.32
C GLN A 331 11.29 16.44 6.89
N LEU A 332 10.33 16.62 6.00
CA LEU A 332 10.56 16.85 4.57
C LEU A 332 10.13 18.26 4.15
N ALA A 333 10.27 19.24 5.04
CA ALA A 333 9.76 20.61 4.79
C ALA A 333 10.66 21.44 3.89
N HIS A 334 11.98 21.28 4.00
CA HIS A 334 12.95 22.16 3.34
C HIS A 334 13.91 21.36 2.47
N ASN A 335 13.64 21.34 1.17
CA ASN A 335 14.51 20.69 0.19
C ASN A 335 15.76 21.55 -0.06
N LEU A 336 16.91 21.06 0.42
CA LEU A 336 18.20 21.73 0.31
C LEU A 336 18.75 21.77 -1.12
N LEU A 337 18.20 20.97 -2.03
CA LEU A 337 18.64 20.89 -3.43
C LEU A 337 17.78 21.70 -4.40
N ALA A 338 16.68 22.29 -3.92
CA ALA A 338 15.73 23.00 -4.77
C ALA A 338 16.41 24.14 -5.58
N GLY A 339 16.21 24.14 -6.89
CA GLY A 339 16.71 25.17 -7.78
C GLY A 339 18.22 25.17 -8.03
N LEU A 340 18.97 24.22 -7.48
CA LEU A 340 20.40 24.09 -7.74
C LEU A 340 20.65 23.59 -9.18
N SER A 341 21.86 23.84 -9.68
CA SER A 341 22.33 23.37 -10.98
C SER A 341 23.37 22.26 -10.79
N PRO A 342 22.90 20.99 -10.61
CA PRO A 342 23.84 19.89 -10.40
C PRO A 342 24.66 19.57 -11.64
N LYS A 343 25.74 18.84 -11.47
CA LYS A 343 26.63 18.37 -12.53
C LYS A 343 26.48 16.87 -12.68
N ALA A 344 26.12 16.44 -13.88
CA ALA A 344 26.04 15.02 -14.22
C ALA A 344 27.25 14.61 -15.06
N SER A 345 27.69 13.35 -14.93
CA SER A 345 28.78 12.79 -15.71
C SER A 345 28.39 12.52 -17.16
N ASP A 346 27.08 12.41 -17.45
CA ASP A 346 26.51 12.25 -18.78
C ASP A 346 25.13 12.91 -18.85
N GLU A 347 24.86 13.61 -19.95
CA GLU A 347 23.57 14.24 -20.22
C GLU A 347 23.19 14.04 -21.69
N ARG A 348 21.92 13.75 -21.95
CA ARG A 348 21.36 13.56 -23.30
C ARG A 348 21.10 14.90 -24.02
N GLY A 349 21.67 15.97 -23.59
CA GLY A 349 21.46 17.30 -24.13
C GLY A 349 20.66 18.22 -23.22
N LYS A 350 20.44 19.46 -23.65
CA LYS A 350 19.86 20.51 -22.79
C LYS A 350 18.46 20.20 -22.28
N THR A 351 17.62 19.56 -23.09
CA THR A 351 16.25 19.18 -22.71
C THR A 351 16.22 18.15 -21.59
N PHE A 352 17.24 17.33 -21.48
CA PHE A 352 17.34 16.24 -20.50
C PHE A 352 18.52 16.46 -19.54
N SER A 353 18.80 17.71 -19.20
CA SER A 353 19.93 18.08 -18.35
C SER A 353 19.67 17.75 -16.87
N ALA A 354 20.75 17.66 -16.11
CA ALA A 354 20.73 17.40 -14.68
C ALA A 354 19.86 18.41 -13.90
N LYS A 355 19.71 19.64 -14.38
CA LYS A 355 18.89 20.67 -13.74
C LYS A 355 17.42 20.26 -13.59
N ALA A 356 16.93 19.34 -14.41
CA ALA A 356 15.56 18.84 -14.33
C ALA A 356 15.25 18.15 -12.99
N VAL A 357 16.26 17.62 -12.27
CA VAL A 357 16.01 16.91 -10.99
C VAL A 357 15.77 17.88 -9.82
N THR A 358 15.97 19.19 -10.01
CA THR A 358 15.83 20.20 -8.96
C THR A 358 14.81 21.30 -9.32
N ASP A 359 14.11 21.18 -10.45
CA ASP A 359 13.21 22.24 -10.95
C ASP A 359 11.78 22.15 -10.38
N GLY A 360 11.45 21.09 -9.64
CA GLY A 360 10.13 20.89 -9.04
C GLY A 360 9.05 20.44 -10.02
N GLU A 361 9.39 20.16 -11.28
CA GLU A 361 8.45 19.75 -12.32
C GLU A 361 8.50 18.23 -12.52
N TYR A 362 7.34 17.57 -12.46
CA TYR A 362 7.27 16.09 -12.58
C TYR A 362 7.66 15.59 -13.97
N ASP A 363 7.27 16.29 -15.03
CA ASP A 363 7.41 15.83 -16.42
C ASP A 363 8.75 16.22 -17.09
N THR A 364 9.60 16.95 -16.39
CA THR A 364 10.99 17.17 -16.80
C THR A 364 11.91 16.18 -16.10
N TYR A 365 12.91 15.67 -16.81
CA TYR A 365 13.80 14.69 -16.23
C TYR A 365 15.21 14.76 -16.84
N TRP A 366 16.19 14.45 -16.03
CA TRP A 366 17.53 14.18 -16.48
C TRP A 366 17.58 12.81 -17.12
N ALA A 367 18.22 12.72 -18.28
CA ALA A 367 18.46 11.44 -18.94
C ALA A 367 19.91 11.35 -19.45
N THR A 368 20.47 10.16 -19.36
CA THR A 368 21.75 9.83 -19.98
C THR A 368 21.57 9.42 -21.44
N ASN A 369 22.65 9.39 -22.20
CA ASN A 369 22.66 8.89 -23.58
C ASN A 369 22.32 7.39 -23.61
N ASP A 370 21.87 6.93 -24.78
CA ASP A 370 21.58 5.50 -24.98
C ASP A 370 22.83 4.66 -24.69
N GLY A 371 22.65 3.56 -23.95
CA GLY A 371 23.74 2.68 -23.55
C GLY A 371 24.54 3.15 -22.32
N VAL A 372 24.29 4.35 -21.80
CA VAL A 372 24.91 4.85 -20.58
C VAL A 372 23.99 4.50 -19.40
N ASN A 373 24.25 3.34 -18.78
CA ASN A 373 23.43 2.75 -17.73
C ASN A 373 23.98 3.04 -16.31
N SER A 374 25.07 3.78 -16.23
CA SER A 374 25.67 4.25 -14.99
C SER A 374 26.13 5.69 -15.16
N ALA A 375 25.92 6.51 -14.14
CA ALA A 375 26.33 7.92 -14.13
C ALA A 375 26.31 8.47 -12.71
N THR A 376 26.97 9.60 -12.53
CA THR A 376 27.03 10.31 -11.25
C THR A 376 26.42 11.69 -11.42
N ILE A 377 25.69 12.15 -10.42
CA ILE A 377 25.15 13.51 -10.33
C ILE A 377 25.59 14.14 -9.00
N GLU A 378 26.21 15.33 -9.09
CA GLU A 378 26.79 16.05 -7.95
C GLU A 378 26.05 17.36 -7.69
N PHE A 379 25.87 17.67 -6.41
CA PHE A 379 25.22 18.90 -5.94
C PHE A 379 26.20 19.69 -5.08
N ASP A 380 26.48 20.92 -5.48
CA ASP A 380 27.19 21.89 -4.67
C ASP A 380 26.14 22.72 -3.90
N LEU A 381 26.16 22.62 -2.56
CA LEU A 381 25.27 23.40 -1.71
C LEU A 381 25.82 24.83 -1.53
N PRO A 382 24.95 25.86 -1.42
CA PRO A 382 25.42 27.23 -1.20
C PRO A 382 26.21 27.43 0.09
N GLN A 383 25.99 26.57 1.07
CA GLN A 383 26.68 26.56 2.36
C GLN A 383 26.73 25.13 2.93
N THR A 384 27.56 24.93 3.95
CA THR A 384 27.57 23.67 4.68
C THR A 384 26.24 23.43 5.37
N GLU A 385 25.68 22.24 5.17
CA GLU A 385 24.37 21.83 5.69
C GLU A 385 24.46 20.49 6.40
N LYS A 386 23.54 20.28 7.34
CA LYS A 386 23.24 18.94 7.89
C LYS A 386 22.23 18.26 7.00
N ILE A 387 22.45 16.98 6.68
CA ILE A 387 21.58 16.18 5.82
C ILE A 387 21.46 14.78 6.42
N ASN A 388 20.24 14.27 6.53
CA ASN A 388 19.97 12.88 6.95
C ASN A 388 18.80 12.22 6.24
N ARG A 389 18.26 12.89 5.21
CA ARG A 389 17.19 12.36 4.36
C ARG A 389 17.48 12.68 2.91
N MET A 390 17.19 11.73 2.01
CA MET A 390 17.12 12.00 0.57
C MET A 390 15.89 11.37 -0.05
N MET A 391 15.37 12.03 -1.07
CA MET A 391 14.34 11.49 -1.96
C MET A 391 14.90 11.37 -3.37
N LEU A 392 14.69 10.20 -3.98
CA LEU A 392 15.03 9.91 -5.36
C LEU A 392 13.77 9.45 -6.10
N GLN A 393 13.61 9.90 -7.34
CA GLN A 393 12.45 9.55 -8.16
C GLN A 393 12.87 9.31 -9.61
N GLU A 394 12.49 8.15 -10.15
CA GLU A 394 12.58 7.87 -11.57
C GLU A 394 11.35 8.41 -12.30
N TYR A 395 11.54 8.83 -13.55
CA TYR A 395 10.42 9.16 -14.43
C TYR A 395 9.75 7.87 -14.94
N ILE A 396 8.86 7.31 -14.13
CA ILE A 396 8.28 5.99 -14.36
C ILE A 396 7.41 5.83 -15.61
N PRO A 397 6.83 6.88 -16.24
CA PRO A 397 6.14 6.70 -17.52
C PRO A 397 7.01 6.04 -18.62
N LEU A 398 8.33 6.13 -18.50
CA LEU A 398 9.29 5.46 -19.41
C LEU A 398 9.80 4.12 -18.87
N GLY A 399 9.26 3.64 -17.78
CA GLY A 399 9.63 2.38 -17.13
C GLY A 399 10.59 2.55 -15.96
N GLN A 400 10.55 1.63 -15.02
CA GLN A 400 11.49 1.56 -13.89
C GLN A 400 12.81 0.98 -14.35
N ARG A 401 13.95 1.61 -14.02
CA ARG A 401 15.24 1.30 -14.65
C ARG A 401 16.36 1.01 -13.67
N VAL A 402 16.50 1.81 -12.61
CA VAL A 402 17.62 1.74 -11.67
C VAL A 402 17.65 0.41 -10.93
N LYS A 403 18.80 -0.24 -10.89
CA LYS A 403 19.06 -1.49 -10.18
C LYS A 403 19.88 -1.27 -8.92
N SER A 404 20.79 -0.30 -8.93
CA SER A 404 21.65 0.01 -7.78
C SER A 404 22.20 1.43 -7.85
N PHE A 405 22.42 2.01 -6.68
CA PHE A 405 22.99 3.35 -6.54
C PHE A 405 23.72 3.48 -5.20
N VAL A 406 24.51 4.54 -5.06
CA VAL A 406 25.20 4.88 -3.82
C VAL A 406 25.05 6.38 -3.59
N VAL A 407 24.72 6.78 -2.37
CA VAL A 407 24.72 8.20 -1.95
C VAL A 407 26.02 8.49 -1.18
N GLU A 408 26.71 9.54 -1.59
CA GLU A 408 28.00 9.92 -1.02
C GLU A 408 28.01 11.41 -0.68
N TYR A 409 28.75 11.78 0.35
CA TYR A 409 29.00 13.16 0.74
C TYR A 409 30.50 13.46 0.73
N ASN A 410 30.88 14.71 0.52
CA ASN A 410 32.25 15.12 0.53
C ASN A 410 32.65 15.61 1.93
N GLN A 411 33.76 15.07 2.44
CA GLN A 411 34.38 15.50 3.66
C GLN A 411 35.88 15.73 3.43
N GLU A 412 36.30 16.97 3.56
CA GLU A 412 37.72 17.36 3.40
C GLU A 412 38.35 16.91 2.07
N GLY A 413 37.54 16.93 1.00
CA GLY A 413 37.97 16.53 -0.34
C GLY A 413 37.79 15.05 -0.66
N GLU A 414 37.39 14.23 0.30
CA GLU A 414 37.10 12.80 0.07
C GLU A 414 35.61 12.52 0.00
N TRP A 415 35.23 11.63 -0.91
CA TRP A 415 33.85 11.14 -1.04
C TRP A 415 33.65 9.90 -0.19
N LEU A 416 32.70 9.97 0.75
CA LEU A 416 32.35 8.90 1.67
C LEU A 416 30.88 8.50 1.48
N PRO A 417 30.56 7.20 1.58
CA PRO A 417 29.16 6.79 1.53
C PRO A 417 28.42 7.21 2.81
N VAL A 418 27.17 7.63 2.67
CA VAL A 418 26.29 7.81 3.82
C VAL A 418 26.01 6.45 4.47
N LYS A 419 25.80 6.46 5.80
CA LYS A 419 25.53 5.25 6.58
C LYS A 419 24.03 5.04 6.69
N LEU A 420 23.54 4.00 6.03
CA LEU A 420 22.13 3.59 6.08
C LEU A 420 22.01 2.07 6.20
N ASN A 421 20.87 1.60 6.70
CA ASN A 421 20.63 0.18 6.98
C ASN A 421 19.79 -0.50 5.91
N GLU A 422 19.58 0.15 4.78
CA GLU A 422 18.78 -0.39 3.68
C GLU A 422 19.64 -0.62 2.45
N GLU A 423 19.25 -1.58 1.64
CA GLU A 423 19.84 -1.79 0.31
C GLU A 423 19.54 -0.60 -0.58
N THR A 424 20.53 -0.13 -1.31
CA THR A 424 20.39 0.94 -2.31
C THR A 424 20.29 0.33 -3.71
N THR A 425 19.15 -0.23 -4.00
CA THR A 425 18.86 -0.99 -5.22
C THR A 425 17.87 -0.24 -6.10
N THR A 426 16.57 -0.48 -5.92
CA THR A 426 15.52 0.12 -6.74
C THR A 426 15.09 1.50 -6.25
N ILE A 427 14.55 2.30 -7.15
CA ILE A 427 14.00 3.62 -6.88
C ILE A 427 12.51 3.65 -7.26
N GLY A 428 12.18 3.50 -8.55
CA GLY A 428 10.82 3.58 -9.05
C GLY A 428 10.21 4.97 -8.90
N TYR A 429 8.94 5.01 -8.54
CA TYR A 429 8.21 6.26 -8.35
C TYR A 429 8.82 7.13 -7.25
N LYS A 430 9.18 6.55 -6.10
CA LYS A 430 9.79 7.27 -4.99
C LYS A 430 10.62 6.34 -4.11
N ARG A 431 11.83 6.79 -3.80
CA ARG A 431 12.66 6.19 -2.78
C ARG A 431 13.03 7.26 -1.76
N LEU A 432 12.69 7.05 -0.52
CA LEU A 432 13.11 7.88 0.61
C LEU A 432 14.19 7.15 1.40
N LEU A 433 15.29 7.84 1.65
CA LEU A 433 16.44 7.30 2.41
C LEU A 433 16.56 8.03 3.73
N ARG A 434 16.84 7.26 4.78
CA ARG A 434 17.17 7.76 6.12
C ARG A 434 18.58 7.28 6.45
N PHE A 435 19.45 8.18 6.82
CA PHE A 435 20.84 7.86 7.12
C PHE A 435 21.38 8.72 8.28
N GLU A 436 22.53 8.31 8.84
CA GLU A 436 23.20 9.11 9.87
C GLU A 436 23.49 10.52 9.34
N THR A 437 23.21 11.53 10.17
CA THR A 437 23.43 12.92 9.82
C THR A 437 24.87 13.15 9.36
N VAL A 438 25.01 13.75 8.18
CA VAL A 438 26.28 14.25 7.66
C VAL A 438 26.26 15.76 7.61
N THR A 439 27.43 16.40 7.76
CA THR A 439 27.60 17.84 7.63
C THR A 439 28.52 18.06 6.43
N THR A 440 28.00 18.68 5.38
CA THR A 440 28.73 18.80 4.11
C THR A 440 28.20 19.96 3.26
N ASP A 441 28.99 20.39 2.30
CA ASP A 441 28.60 21.32 1.24
C ASP A 441 28.50 20.65 -0.14
N LYS A 442 28.78 19.33 -0.21
CA LYS A 442 28.68 18.56 -1.47
C LYS A 442 28.12 17.17 -1.22
N ILE A 443 27.10 16.82 -1.99
CA ILE A 443 26.49 15.48 -1.98
C ILE A 443 26.37 14.99 -3.41
N ARG A 444 26.51 13.68 -3.62
CA ARG A 444 26.31 13.07 -4.95
C ARG A 444 25.60 11.75 -4.86
N VAL A 445 24.97 11.38 -5.98
CA VAL A 445 24.40 10.05 -6.18
C VAL A 445 25.15 9.41 -7.35
N ARG A 446 25.70 8.23 -7.10
CA ARG A 446 26.27 7.37 -8.14
C ARG A 446 25.25 6.28 -8.48
N PHE A 447 24.68 6.35 -9.68
CA PHE A 447 23.86 5.26 -10.21
C PHE A 447 24.80 4.24 -10.82
N THR A 448 24.91 3.07 -10.21
CA THR A 448 25.94 2.07 -10.54
C THR A 448 25.46 1.04 -11.56
N ASP A 449 24.15 0.79 -11.63
CA ASP A 449 23.55 -0.10 -12.62
C ASP A 449 22.08 0.25 -12.88
N SER A 450 21.66 0.04 -14.13
CA SER A 450 20.31 0.32 -14.59
C SER A 450 19.96 -0.60 -15.77
N ARG A 451 18.67 -0.83 -15.99
CA ARG A 451 18.17 -1.65 -17.09
C ARG A 451 18.36 -1.00 -18.46
N ALA A 452 18.48 0.32 -18.51
CA ALA A 452 18.69 1.13 -19.69
C ALA A 452 19.27 2.48 -19.26
N CYS A 453 19.38 3.46 -20.17
CA CYS A 453 19.79 4.82 -19.81
C CYS A 453 18.92 5.38 -18.66
N LEU A 454 19.51 6.23 -17.83
CA LEU A 454 18.85 6.80 -16.67
C LEU A 454 17.79 7.84 -17.08
N CYS A 455 16.66 7.87 -16.36
CA CYS A 455 15.60 8.87 -16.49
C CYS A 455 15.15 9.25 -15.08
N ILE A 456 15.71 10.31 -14.52
CA ILE A 456 15.49 10.75 -13.15
C ILE A 456 14.83 12.12 -13.16
N ASN A 457 13.63 12.23 -12.57
CA ASN A 457 12.90 13.50 -12.59
C ASN A 457 13.01 14.31 -11.30
N ASN A 458 13.42 13.71 -10.17
CA ASN A 458 13.51 14.46 -8.93
C ASN A 458 14.55 13.85 -7.98
N ILE A 459 15.35 14.72 -7.36
CA ILE A 459 16.26 14.39 -6.26
C ILE A 459 16.16 15.51 -5.23
N GLU A 460 15.87 15.17 -3.99
CA GLU A 460 15.72 16.10 -2.88
C GLU A 460 16.57 15.66 -1.69
N ALA A 461 17.00 16.59 -0.87
CA ALA A 461 17.73 16.31 0.36
C ALA A 461 17.18 17.16 1.50
N TYR A 462 17.14 16.59 2.70
CA TYR A 462 16.53 17.21 3.87
C TYR A 462 17.35 16.96 5.12
N TYR A 463 17.18 17.83 6.10
CA TYR A 463 17.54 17.58 7.47
C TYR A 463 16.26 17.47 8.32
N ALA A 464 15.97 16.27 8.79
CA ALA A 464 14.77 15.98 9.58
C ALA A 464 14.93 16.27 11.08
N GLY A 465 16.06 16.85 11.50
CA GLY A 465 16.43 16.95 12.90
C GLY A 465 17.01 15.64 13.43
N GLU A 466 17.48 15.64 14.65
CA GLU A 466 17.88 14.44 15.38
C GLU A 466 16.61 13.84 16.00
N THR A 467 15.99 12.91 15.30
CA THR A 467 14.73 12.28 15.70
C THR A 467 14.99 10.89 16.24
N SER A 468 14.09 10.36 17.09
CA SER A 468 14.17 9.00 17.61
C SER A 468 14.03 7.93 16.53
N ASP A 469 13.54 8.32 15.35
CA ASP A 469 13.46 7.52 14.14
C ASP A 469 14.67 7.74 13.21
N THR A 470 15.70 8.48 13.69
CA THR A 470 17.00 8.43 13.02
C THR A 470 17.39 6.96 12.95
N TYR A 471 17.65 6.52 11.75
CA TYR A 471 17.79 5.15 11.35
C TYR A 471 19.09 4.52 11.89
N THR A 472 19.28 4.62 13.19
CA THR A 472 20.25 3.91 13.99
C THR A 472 19.63 2.73 14.73
N ALA A 473 18.33 2.48 14.50
CA ALA A 473 17.78 1.22 14.94
C ALA A 473 18.60 0.13 14.23
N LYS A 474 19.69 -0.29 14.86
CA LYS A 474 20.16 -1.65 14.73
C LYS A 474 18.86 -2.44 14.73
N ALA A 475 18.61 -3.23 13.68
CA ALA A 475 17.68 -4.33 13.82
C ALA A 475 18.05 -4.91 15.19
N GLU A 476 17.20 -4.72 16.21
CA GLU A 476 17.36 -5.50 17.42
C GLU A 476 17.45 -6.90 16.86
N GLU A 477 18.60 -7.53 17.01
CA GLU A 477 18.67 -8.95 16.77
C GLU A 477 17.53 -9.46 17.62
N LEU A 478 16.46 -9.92 16.93
CA LEU A 478 15.34 -10.56 17.59
C LEU A 478 16.02 -11.59 18.47
N LYS A 479 16.08 -11.33 19.77
CA LYS A 479 16.65 -12.26 20.72
C LYS A 479 15.86 -13.53 20.46
N SER A 480 16.47 -14.49 19.77
CA SER A 480 15.86 -15.77 19.56
C SER A 480 15.86 -16.45 20.92
N TYR A 481 14.73 -16.39 21.58
CA TYR A 481 14.51 -17.22 22.76
C TYR A 481 14.41 -18.67 22.27
N PRO A 482 15.10 -19.60 22.93
CA PRO A 482 14.89 -21.01 22.65
C PRO A 482 13.41 -21.33 22.92
N PHE A 483 12.76 -21.96 21.96
CA PHE A 483 11.37 -22.38 22.11
C PHE A 483 11.18 -23.77 21.52
N THR A 484 10.14 -24.45 21.98
CA THR A 484 9.76 -25.77 21.48
C THR A 484 8.35 -25.70 20.91
N LEU A 485 8.16 -26.29 19.74
CA LEU A 485 6.84 -26.41 19.13
C LEU A 485 6.16 -27.68 19.65
N ILE A 486 5.00 -27.50 20.30
CA ILE A 486 4.25 -28.60 20.90
C ILE A 486 3.29 -29.19 19.87
N GLY A 487 3.39 -30.50 19.63
CA GLY A 487 2.46 -31.21 18.77
C GLY A 487 2.71 -31.03 17.27
N VAL A 488 3.88 -30.58 16.89
CA VAL A 488 4.39 -30.53 15.52
C VAL A 488 5.41 -31.64 15.37
N ASP A 489 5.46 -32.35 14.22
CA ASP A 489 6.49 -33.36 14.02
C ASP A 489 7.89 -32.73 13.94
N ALA A 490 8.91 -33.53 14.21
CA ALA A 490 10.28 -33.02 14.38
C ALA A 490 10.85 -32.41 13.10
N GLU A 491 10.47 -32.89 11.93
CA GLU A 491 10.95 -32.34 10.65
C GLU A 491 10.34 -30.97 10.37
N GLU A 492 9.03 -30.82 10.55
CA GLU A 492 8.34 -29.52 10.40
C GLU A 492 8.77 -28.52 11.48
N ALA A 493 8.98 -28.98 12.71
CA ALA A 493 9.50 -28.13 13.78
C ALA A 493 10.89 -27.57 13.42
N GLN A 494 11.76 -28.38 12.83
CA GLN A 494 13.09 -27.95 12.39
C GLN A 494 13.00 -26.87 11.30
N LYS A 495 12.09 -27.00 10.35
CA LYS A 495 11.85 -26.00 9.29
C LYS A 495 11.38 -24.67 9.87
N CYS A 496 10.53 -24.71 10.90
CA CYS A 496 10.07 -23.49 11.58
C CYS A 496 11.19 -22.76 12.36
N MET A 497 12.24 -23.49 12.77
CA MET A 497 13.27 -23.02 13.70
C MET A 497 14.62 -22.77 13.03
N ASP A 498 14.77 -23.01 11.74
CA ASP A 498 16.06 -22.97 11.03
C ASP A 498 16.61 -21.56 10.75
N LYS A 499 15.89 -20.51 11.17
CA LYS A 499 16.20 -19.09 10.91
C LYS A 499 16.35 -18.74 9.44
N ASN A 500 15.86 -19.57 8.54
CA ASN A 500 15.89 -19.34 7.12
C ASN A 500 14.55 -18.80 6.62
N ASN A 501 14.51 -17.53 6.26
CA ASN A 501 13.30 -16.86 5.78
C ASN A 501 12.77 -17.41 4.45
N GLN A 502 13.51 -18.28 3.78
CA GLN A 502 13.09 -18.96 2.56
C GLN A 502 12.47 -20.35 2.84
N THR A 503 12.64 -20.86 4.04
CA THR A 503 12.07 -22.14 4.46
C THR A 503 10.67 -21.92 5.02
N THR A 504 9.71 -22.68 4.53
CA THR A 504 8.32 -22.63 5.00
C THR A 504 8.01 -23.94 5.72
N CYS A 505 7.51 -23.84 6.94
CA CYS A 505 6.99 -25.00 7.65
C CYS A 505 5.48 -25.12 7.46
N PHE A 506 4.99 -26.34 7.38
CA PHE A 506 3.56 -26.62 7.27
C PHE A 506 3.01 -27.13 8.62
N ILE A 507 2.06 -26.38 9.18
CA ILE A 507 1.43 -26.70 10.45
C ILE A 507 -0.05 -26.99 10.19
N ASN A 508 -0.41 -28.27 10.27
CA ASN A 508 -1.79 -28.72 10.06
C ASN A 508 -2.64 -28.57 11.34
N ARG A 509 -2.69 -27.33 11.88
CA ARG A 509 -3.46 -27.02 13.08
C ARG A 509 -3.91 -25.57 13.08
N ASN A 510 -5.06 -25.30 13.69
CA ASN A 510 -5.58 -23.94 13.88
C ASN A 510 -4.90 -23.19 15.05
N THR A 511 -4.17 -23.90 15.90
CA THR A 511 -3.47 -23.32 17.07
C THR A 511 -2.05 -23.85 17.12
N LEU A 512 -1.09 -22.95 17.15
CA LEU A 512 0.31 -23.25 17.38
C LEU A 512 0.60 -23.01 18.87
N LEU A 513 1.06 -24.04 19.56
CA LEU A 513 1.55 -23.92 20.93
C LEU A 513 3.07 -23.78 20.91
N ILE A 514 3.56 -22.70 21.50
CA ILE A 514 4.97 -22.39 21.63
C ILE A 514 5.33 -22.45 23.11
N ASP A 515 6.23 -23.33 23.47
CA ASP A 515 6.81 -23.40 24.81
C ASP A 515 8.09 -22.56 24.82
N LEU A 516 8.08 -21.45 25.56
CA LEU A 516 9.21 -20.54 25.69
C LEU A 516 10.23 -21.00 26.75
N GLY A 517 9.95 -22.09 27.43
CA GLY A 517 10.79 -22.57 28.53
C GLY A 517 10.60 -21.74 29.81
N GLU A 518 11.21 -22.17 30.88
CA GLU A 518 11.35 -21.37 32.11
C GLU A 518 12.54 -20.42 31.93
N GLU A 519 12.45 -19.17 32.42
CA GLU A 519 13.55 -18.18 32.42
C GLU A 519 14.76 -18.68 33.18
#